data_c08f6cde0fbf42e1b55d647cc0a7db86
#
_entry.id   c08f6cde0fbf42e1b55d647cc0a7db86
#
_cell.length_a   1.000
_cell.length_b   1.000
_cell.length_c   1.000
_cell.angle_alpha   90.00
_cell.angle_beta   90.00
_cell.angle_gamma   90.00
#
_symmetry.space_group_name_H-M   'P 1'
#
loop_
_entity.id
_entity.type
_entity.pdbx_description
1 polymer ?
#
loop_
_entity_poly.entity_id
_entity_poly.type
_entity_poly.pdbx_seq_one_letter_code
_entity_poly.pdbx_strand_id
1 'polypeptide(L)'
;TYDTNDDFKNLLRATTAVVISYDVRPSFYSPTLGAIYLDPDDLWETPAQRDTINQAPDYRAGFGAELQFEMPWRYVKDNDYAYYYYPLRNRLSRTLEDSKYSFASLLYHELAHANDFFPSTRWLSYSNSTTIYDAVVEVYNAQQIESDFLQNNYPLDQFYASGGQNELTKLAQVRFQDPNLVTQQQIDYTMADVANMFKTEGAPQFYSYSSTREDLAILFDGFMMHARYGVSRDVAVSDQDYSDIVWGQRDRIGESWIKPRVSFVATRVLPE
;
A
#
# COMPACT_ATOMS: atom_id res chain seq x y z
N THR A 1 -10.19 -21.86 -7.59
CA THR A 1 -9.33 -21.03 -6.73
C THR A 1 -8.99 -19.74 -7.45
N TYR A 2 -8.83 -18.64 -6.71
CA TYR A 2 -8.53 -17.32 -7.28
C TYR A 2 -7.04 -17.14 -7.60
N ASP A 3 -6.18 -18.04 -7.16
CA ASP A 3 -4.73 -18.05 -7.41
C ASP A 3 -4.39 -18.99 -8.57
N THR A 4 -4.77 -18.60 -9.77
CA THR A 4 -4.59 -19.42 -10.98
C THR A 4 -3.12 -19.54 -11.43
N ASN A 5 -2.27 -18.64 -10.97
CA ASN A 5 -0.85 -18.57 -11.32
C ASN A 5 0.08 -18.96 -10.16
N ASP A 6 -0.45 -19.49 -9.08
CA ASP A 6 0.29 -19.80 -7.84
C ASP A 6 1.03 -18.57 -7.22
N ASP A 7 0.64 -17.34 -7.57
CA ASP A 7 1.33 -16.12 -7.11
C ASP A 7 1.30 -16.01 -5.58
N PHE A 8 0.12 -16.12 -4.96
CA PHE A 8 0.00 -16.06 -3.49
C PHE A 8 0.76 -17.19 -2.81
N LYS A 9 0.68 -18.40 -3.34
CA LYS A 9 1.39 -19.55 -2.83
C LYS A 9 2.91 -19.35 -2.86
N ASN A 10 3.42 -18.80 -3.95
CA ASN A 10 4.86 -18.55 -4.09
C ASN A 10 5.31 -17.37 -3.22
N LEU A 11 4.57 -16.26 -3.19
CA LEU A 11 4.91 -15.10 -2.37
C LEU A 11 4.81 -15.39 -0.86
N LEU A 12 3.85 -16.23 -0.43
CA LEU A 12 3.71 -16.66 0.96
C LEU A 12 4.91 -17.43 1.52
N ARG A 13 5.79 -17.95 0.67
CA ARG A 13 7.04 -18.60 1.12
C ARG A 13 8.00 -17.67 1.83
N ALA A 14 7.85 -16.35 1.64
CA ALA A 14 8.59 -15.33 2.38
C ALA A 14 7.99 -15.01 3.76
N THR A 15 6.93 -15.73 4.18
CA THR A 15 6.24 -15.47 5.45
C THR A 15 6.34 -16.66 6.40
N THR A 16 6.32 -16.38 7.71
CA THR A 16 6.28 -17.39 8.76
C THR A 16 4.87 -17.72 9.22
N ALA A 17 3.97 -16.72 9.18
CA ALA A 17 2.60 -16.86 9.63
C ALA A 17 1.68 -15.80 9.01
N VAL A 18 0.39 -16.13 8.96
CA VAL A 18 -0.70 -15.17 8.77
C VAL A 18 -1.54 -15.18 10.04
N VAL A 19 -1.71 -14.02 10.65
CA VAL A 19 -2.38 -13.84 11.95
C VAL A 19 -3.65 -13.03 11.72
N ILE A 20 -4.77 -13.51 12.24
CA ILE A 20 -6.05 -12.81 12.27
C ILE A 20 -6.44 -12.64 13.73
N SER A 21 -6.71 -11.43 14.17
CA SER A 21 -7.07 -11.15 15.56
C SER A 21 -8.06 -10.01 15.67
N TYR A 22 -8.91 -10.07 16.68
CA TYR A 22 -9.99 -9.13 16.99
C TYR A 22 -9.61 -7.64 16.83
N ASP A 23 -8.39 -7.25 17.15
CA ASP A 23 -7.95 -5.86 17.27
C ASP A 23 -6.74 -5.53 16.37
N VAL A 24 -6.52 -6.30 15.31
CA VAL A 24 -5.56 -5.91 14.27
C VAL A 24 -6.21 -4.85 13.40
N ARG A 25 -5.67 -3.62 13.40
CA ARG A 25 -6.17 -2.49 12.60
C ARG A 25 -5.05 -1.46 12.36
N PRO A 26 -4.73 -1.17 11.12
CA PRO A 26 -5.04 -1.92 9.89
C PRO A 26 -4.25 -3.22 9.78
N SER A 27 -4.44 -3.95 8.68
CA SER A 27 -3.52 -5.04 8.29
C SER A 27 -2.10 -4.52 8.13
N PHE A 28 -1.09 -5.36 8.45
CA PHE A 28 0.32 -5.00 8.33
C PHE A 28 1.23 -6.23 8.27
N TYR A 29 2.42 -6.07 7.69
CA TYR A 29 3.50 -7.03 7.79
C TYR A 29 4.47 -6.66 8.91
N SER A 30 4.85 -7.64 9.74
CA SER A 30 5.87 -7.49 10.79
C SER A 30 7.19 -8.12 10.31
N PRO A 31 8.19 -7.33 9.91
CA PRO A 31 9.46 -7.88 9.41
C PRO A 31 10.18 -8.76 10.44
N THR A 32 10.22 -8.34 11.69
CA THR A 32 10.94 -9.04 12.77
C THR A 32 10.33 -10.40 13.14
N LEU A 33 9.07 -10.62 12.79
CA LEU A 33 8.36 -11.89 12.97
C LEU A 33 8.19 -12.64 11.65
N GLY A 34 8.39 -11.97 10.51
CA GLY A 34 8.11 -12.51 9.18
C GLY A 34 6.62 -12.82 8.98
N ALA A 35 5.73 -12.12 9.65
CA ALA A 35 4.32 -12.47 9.73
C ALA A 35 3.41 -11.35 9.20
N ILE A 36 2.36 -11.73 8.47
CA ILE A 36 1.28 -10.85 8.07
C ILE A 36 0.19 -10.86 9.14
N TYR A 37 -0.25 -9.69 9.59
CA TYR A 37 -1.37 -9.49 10.47
C TYR A 37 -2.52 -8.90 9.67
N LEU A 38 -3.65 -9.61 9.62
CA LEU A 38 -4.82 -9.20 8.85
C LEU A 38 -5.88 -8.59 9.76
N ASP A 39 -6.39 -7.44 9.34
CA ASP A 39 -7.56 -6.82 9.92
C ASP A 39 -8.79 -7.70 9.63
N PRO A 40 -9.51 -8.18 10.64
CA PRO A 40 -10.69 -9.00 10.41
C PRO A 40 -11.84 -8.23 9.70
N ASP A 41 -11.80 -6.90 9.62
CA ASP A 41 -12.77 -6.13 8.83
C ASP A 41 -12.65 -6.42 7.33
N ASP A 42 -11.51 -6.88 6.85
CA ASP A 42 -11.32 -7.32 5.47
C ASP A 42 -11.96 -8.69 5.17
N LEU A 43 -12.29 -9.50 6.18
CA LEU A 43 -12.58 -10.93 6.04
C LEU A 43 -14.02 -11.36 6.34
N TRP A 44 -14.82 -10.54 7.03
CA TRP A 44 -16.19 -10.92 7.39
C TRP A 44 -17.08 -11.04 6.13
N GLU A 45 -18.05 -11.94 6.18
CA GLU A 45 -19.07 -12.14 5.14
C GLU A 45 -20.49 -11.81 5.63
N THR A 46 -20.74 -11.98 6.94
CA THR A 46 -22.04 -11.72 7.54
C THR A 46 -21.97 -10.63 8.63
N PRO A 47 -23.07 -9.91 8.86
CA PRO A 47 -23.14 -8.96 9.98
C PRO A 47 -22.82 -9.60 11.33
N ALA A 48 -23.18 -10.87 11.54
CA ALA A 48 -22.89 -11.58 12.79
C ALA A 48 -21.37 -11.80 12.98
N GLN A 49 -20.62 -12.11 11.90
CA GLN A 49 -19.16 -12.17 11.96
C GLN A 49 -18.56 -10.78 12.23
N ARG A 50 -19.09 -9.75 11.54
CA ARG A 50 -18.63 -8.36 11.73
C ARG A 50 -18.84 -7.85 13.16
N ASP A 51 -19.89 -8.31 13.85
CA ASP A 51 -20.16 -7.94 15.26
C ASP A 51 -19.15 -8.56 16.23
N THR A 52 -18.34 -9.53 15.82
CA THR A 52 -17.31 -10.18 16.66
C THR A 52 -15.95 -9.51 16.60
N ILE A 53 -15.78 -8.45 15.82
CA ILE A 53 -14.50 -7.74 15.66
C ILE A 53 -14.57 -6.34 16.27
N ASN A 54 -13.41 -5.73 16.51
CA ASN A 54 -13.34 -4.35 16.94
C ASN A 54 -13.67 -3.41 15.76
N GLN A 55 -14.74 -2.63 15.91
CA GLN A 55 -15.24 -1.71 14.90
C GLN A 55 -14.87 -0.24 15.19
N ALA A 56 -14.04 0.03 16.20
CA ALA A 56 -13.55 1.38 16.44
C ALA A 56 -12.67 1.83 15.26
N PRO A 57 -12.63 3.13 14.97
CA PRO A 57 -11.72 3.66 13.96
C PRO A 57 -10.26 3.24 14.22
N ASP A 58 -9.49 3.10 13.18
CA ASP A 58 -8.04 2.93 13.23
C ASP A 58 -7.41 4.15 13.96
N TYR A 59 -6.24 3.95 14.57
CA TYR A 59 -5.57 5.00 15.34
C TYR A 59 -5.19 6.23 14.50
N ARG A 60 -5.11 6.09 13.17
CA ARG A 60 -4.83 7.18 12.22
C ARG A 60 -6.09 7.95 11.79
N ALA A 61 -7.26 7.54 12.27
CA ALA A 61 -8.50 8.24 11.95
C ALA A 61 -8.42 9.70 12.38
N GLY A 62 -8.57 10.61 11.44
CA GLY A 62 -8.42 12.05 11.67
C GLY A 62 -7.01 12.62 11.48
N PHE A 63 -6.00 11.80 11.20
CA PHE A 63 -4.68 12.33 10.83
C PHE A 63 -4.79 13.21 9.56
N GLY A 64 -4.17 14.40 9.59
CA GLY A 64 -4.21 15.34 8.47
C GLY A 64 -5.57 16.03 8.26
N ALA A 65 -6.45 16.05 9.28
CA ALA A 65 -7.75 16.73 9.19
C ALA A 65 -7.63 18.25 8.98
N GLU A 66 -6.48 18.85 9.29
CA GLU A 66 -6.19 20.27 9.05
C GLU A 66 -5.81 20.57 7.59
N LEU A 67 -5.45 19.55 6.80
CA LEU A 67 -5.06 19.73 5.40
C LEU A 67 -6.29 20.07 4.56
N GLN A 68 -6.14 20.98 3.59
CA GLN A 68 -7.25 21.44 2.74
C GLN A 68 -7.52 20.52 1.55
N PHE A 69 -6.96 19.32 1.54
CA PHE A 69 -7.11 18.38 0.43
C PHE A 69 -7.21 16.95 0.92
N GLU A 70 -7.77 16.10 0.06
CA GLU A 70 -7.70 14.65 0.13
C GLU A 70 -7.08 14.09 -1.15
N MET A 71 -6.46 12.93 -1.04
CA MET A 71 -5.96 12.18 -2.19
C MET A 71 -6.62 10.79 -2.25
N PRO A 72 -7.90 10.74 -2.61
CA PRO A 72 -8.63 9.50 -2.70
C PRO A 72 -8.11 8.61 -3.83
N TRP A 73 -8.28 7.32 -3.63
CA TRP A 73 -8.03 6.32 -4.65
C TRP A 73 -9.13 5.27 -4.63
N ARG A 74 -9.30 4.58 -5.76
CA ARG A 74 -10.21 3.44 -5.88
C ARG A 74 -9.72 2.47 -6.93
N TYR A 75 -10.13 1.22 -6.80
CA TYR A 75 -10.00 0.26 -7.88
C TYR A 75 -11.25 0.25 -8.77
N VAL A 76 -11.01 0.17 -10.08
CA VAL A 76 -12.05 0.11 -11.11
C VAL A 76 -11.79 -1.05 -12.07
N LYS A 77 -12.88 -1.68 -12.50
CA LYS A 77 -12.89 -2.70 -13.52
C LYS A 77 -14.07 -2.44 -14.46
N ASP A 78 -13.82 -2.49 -15.76
CA ASP A 78 -14.83 -2.25 -16.79
C ASP A 78 -15.60 -0.91 -16.59
N ASN A 79 -14.89 0.12 -16.10
CA ASN A 79 -15.41 1.44 -15.74
C ASN A 79 -16.38 1.48 -14.55
N ASP A 80 -16.49 0.43 -13.76
CA ASP A 80 -17.24 0.39 -12.52
C ASP A 80 -16.30 0.19 -11.32
N TYR A 81 -16.79 0.36 -10.11
CA TYR A 81 -16.04 0.03 -8.91
C TYR A 81 -15.70 -1.46 -8.90
N ALA A 82 -14.45 -1.79 -8.66
CA ALA A 82 -14.01 -3.19 -8.57
C ALA A 82 -14.54 -3.89 -7.29
N TYR A 83 -14.85 -3.11 -6.25
CA TYR A 83 -15.52 -3.56 -5.02
C TYR A 83 -16.22 -2.39 -4.35
N TYR A 84 -17.16 -2.69 -3.45
CA TYR A 84 -17.98 -1.71 -2.79
C TYR A 84 -17.68 -1.64 -1.29
N TYR A 85 -17.84 -0.44 -0.71
CA TYR A 85 -17.81 -0.25 0.73
C TYR A 85 -19.14 -0.69 1.34
N TYR A 86 -19.07 -1.40 2.46
CA TYR A 86 -20.22 -1.92 3.21
C TYR A 86 -20.39 -1.15 4.54
N PRO A 87 -21.19 -0.07 4.60
CA PRO A 87 -21.40 0.69 5.83
C PRO A 87 -21.98 -0.18 6.95
N LEU A 88 -21.47 -0.02 8.17
CA LEU A 88 -21.96 -0.74 9.35
C LEU A 88 -23.49 -0.67 9.52
N ARG A 89 -24.07 0.51 9.29
CA ARG A 89 -25.51 0.76 9.44
C ARG A 89 -26.39 -0.09 8.53
N ASN A 90 -25.88 -0.54 7.40
CA ASN A 90 -26.71 -1.22 6.39
C ASN A 90 -26.92 -2.69 6.70
N ARG A 91 -26.13 -3.28 7.60
CA ARG A 91 -26.24 -4.69 8.03
C ARG A 91 -26.33 -5.69 6.86
N LEU A 92 -25.61 -5.40 5.78
CA LEU A 92 -25.58 -6.26 4.59
C LEU A 92 -24.55 -7.38 4.75
N SER A 93 -24.84 -8.54 4.20
CA SER A 93 -23.83 -9.58 3.96
C SER A 93 -23.07 -9.28 2.68
N ARG A 94 -21.84 -9.77 2.60
CA ARG A 94 -21.03 -9.78 1.38
C ARG A 94 -20.56 -11.20 1.10
N THR A 95 -20.26 -11.48 -0.14
CA THR A 95 -19.69 -12.76 -0.55
C THR A 95 -18.16 -12.62 -0.68
N LEU A 96 -17.48 -13.76 -0.77
CA LEU A 96 -16.06 -13.77 -1.10
C LEU A 96 -15.79 -13.09 -2.46
N GLU A 97 -16.70 -13.18 -3.42
CA GLU A 97 -16.55 -12.48 -4.70
C GLU A 97 -16.63 -10.96 -4.57
N ASP A 98 -17.48 -10.44 -3.67
CA ASP A 98 -17.60 -9.01 -3.38
C ASP A 98 -16.31 -8.44 -2.74
N SER A 99 -15.61 -9.23 -1.92
CA SER A 99 -14.37 -8.84 -1.24
C SER A 99 -13.09 -9.26 -1.99
N LYS A 100 -13.20 -9.98 -3.09
CA LYS A 100 -12.09 -10.58 -3.83
C LYS A 100 -11.00 -9.57 -4.20
N TYR A 101 -11.37 -8.45 -4.79
CA TYR A 101 -10.39 -7.49 -5.27
C TYR A 101 -9.76 -6.66 -4.14
N SER A 102 -10.54 -6.28 -3.12
CA SER A 102 -9.99 -5.60 -1.95
C SER A 102 -9.02 -6.50 -1.20
N PHE A 103 -9.39 -7.76 -0.98
CA PHE A 103 -8.55 -8.72 -0.28
C PHE A 103 -7.33 -9.15 -1.10
N ALA A 104 -7.47 -9.33 -2.42
CA ALA A 104 -6.33 -9.63 -3.30
C ALA A 104 -5.30 -8.50 -3.30
N SER A 105 -5.74 -7.24 -3.40
CA SER A 105 -4.87 -6.07 -3.31
C SER A 105 -4.14 -6.02 -1.97
N LEU A 106 -4.87 -6.18 -0.86
CA LEU A 106 -4.29 -6.23 0.48
C LEU A 106 -3.22 -7.32 0.58
N LEU A 107 -3.53 -8.54 0.14
CA LEU A 107 -2.55 -9.63 0.20
C LEU A 107 -1.31 -9.36 -0.67
N TYR A 108 -1.46 -8.84 -1.89
CA TYR A 108 -0.31 -8.47 -2.70
C TYR A 108 0.54 -7.38 -2.05
N HIS A 109 -0.09 -6.42 -1.39
CA HIS A 109 0.58 -5.37 -0.64
C HIS A 109 1.42 -5.94 0.51
N GLU A 110 0.82 -6.73 1.41
CA GLU A 110 1.52 -7.32 2.55
C GLU A 110 2.58 -8.34 2.14
N LEU A 111 2.32 -9.08 1.07
CA LEU A 111 3.28 -10.02 0.49
C LEU A 111 4.44 -9.31 -0.21
N ALA A 112 4.23 -8.11 -0.75
CA ALA A 112 5.31 -7.28 -1.24
C ALA A 112 6.26 -6.90 -0.10
N HIS A 113 5.73 -6.50 1.06
CA HIS A 113 6.54 -6.24 2.25
C HIS A 113 7.33 -7.48 2.71
N ALA A 114 6.72 -8.66 2.68
CA ALA A 114 7.42 -9.90 3.02
C ALA A 114 8.59 -10.18 2.07
N ASN A 115 8.37 -10.03 0.76
CA ASN A 115 9.38 -10.26 -0.26
C ASN A 115 10.37 -9.10 -0.41
N ASP A 116 10.09 -7.92 0.14
CA ASP A 116 11.04 -6.83 0.29
C ASP A 116 12.23 -7.25 1.19
N PHE A 117 11.94 -7.91 2.31
CA PHE A 117 12.96 -8.42 3.24
C PHE A 117 13.49 -9.80 2.87
N PHE A 118 12.64 -10.67 2.36
CA PHE A 118 12.94 -12.09 2.09
C PHE A 118 12.64 -12.48 0.63
N PRO A 119 13.26 -11.83 -0.37
CA PRO A 119 13.05 -12.19 -1.77
C PRO A 119 13.56 -13.61 -2.05
N SER A 120 12.97 -14.28 -3.06
CA SER A 120 13.31 -15.66 -3.42
C SER A 120 14.80 -15.87 -3.72
N THR A 121 15.47 -14.85 -4.22
CA THR A 121 16.91 -14.86 -4.52
C THR A 121 17.79 -15.05 -3.29
N ARG A 122 17.27 -14.82 -2.08
CA ARG A 122 18.01 -14.95 -0.81
C ARG A 122 17.70 -16.22 -0.03
N TRP A 123 16.61 -16.95 -0.36
CA TRP A 123 16.19 -18.10 0.47
C TRP A 123 17.27 -19.15 0.67
N LEU A 124 18.09 -19.42 -0.35
CA LEU A 124 19.17 -20.41 -0.27
C LEU A 124 20.40 -19.91 0.51
N SER A 125 20.52 -18.63 0.81
CA SER A 125 21.63 -18.07 1.60
C SER A 125 21.41 -18.21 3.11
N TYR A 126 20.18 -18.44 3.56
CA TYR A 126 19.86 -18.59 4.98
C TYR A 126 20.22 -19.99 5.48
N SER A 127 20.91 -20.05 6.61
CA SER A 127 21.20 -21.30 7.30
C SER A 127 20.01 -21.72 8.19
N ASN A 128 19.93 -22.99 8.55
CA ASN A 128 18.91 -23.48 9.47
C ASN A 128 18.98 -22.86 10.89
N SER A 129 20.07 -22.18 11.23
CA SER A 129 20.26 -21.47 12.50
C SER A 129 19.99 -19.96 12.41
N THR A 130 19.76 -19.43 11.21
CA THR A 130 19.44 -18.02 11.02
C THR A 130 18.04 -17.74 11.53
N THR A 131 17.91 -16.83 12.50
CA THR A 131 16.59 -16.37 12.96
C THR A 131 16.02 -15.33 12.00
N ILE A 132 14.70 -15.17 11.98
CA ILE A 132 14.05 -14.11 11.20
C ILE A 132 14.57 -12.74 11.59
N TYR A 133 14.70 -12.51 12.90
CA TYR A 133 15.20 -11.23 13.43
C TYR A 133 16.62 -10.92 12.92
N ASP A 134 17.53 -11.90 13.01
CA ASP A 134 18.93 -11.72 12.56
C ASP A 134 18.99 -11.42 11.05
N ALA A 135 18.20 -12.15 10.25
CA ALA A 135 18.13 -11.94 8.80
C ALA A 135 17.60 -10.54 8.46
N VAL A 136 16.56 -10.06 9.15
CA VAL A 136 16.02 -8.70 8.96
C VAL A 136 17.06 -7.64 9.34
N VAL A 137 17.69 -7.78 10.52
CA VAL A 137 18.70 -6.82 10.98
C VAL A 137 19.87 -6.74 10.02
N GLU A 138 20.31 -7.90 9.49
CA GLU A 138 21.40 -7.95 8.51
C GLU A 138 21.06 -7.16 7.25
N VAL A 139 19.94 -7.46 6.59
CA VAL A 139 19.59 -6.84 5.30
C VAL A 139 19.22 -5.36 5.47
N TYR A 140 18.57 -5.00 6.58
CA TYR A 140 18.20 -3.63 6.86
C TYR A 140 19.41 -2.74 7.13
N ASN A 141 20.35 -3.18 7.98
CA ASN A 141 21.56 -2.43 8.27
C ASN A 141 22.49 -2.32 7.07
N ALA A 142 22.48 -3.31 6.18
CA ALA A 142 23.23 -3.28 4.93
C ALA A 142 22.57 -2.42 3.83
N GLN A 143 21.37 -1.90 4.05
CA GLN A 143 20.54 -1.21 3.02
C GLN A 143 20.37 -2.08 1.78
N GLN A 144 19.91 -3.30 1.98
CA GLN A 144 19.80 -4.34 0.95
C GLN A 144 18.39 -4.95 0.86
N ILE A 145 17.37 -4.31 1.42
CA ILE A 145 16.00 -4.68 1.11
C ILE A 145 15.63 -4.23 -0.31
N GLU A 146 14.62 -4.84 -0.92
CA GLU A 146 14.29 -4.57 -2.31
C GLU A 146 13.81 -3.13 -2.55
N SER A 147 13.18 -2.52 -1.56
CA SER A 147 12.81 -1.11 -1.60
C SER A 147 14.01 -0.15 -1.58
N ASP A 148 15.14 -0.51 -0.93
CA ASP A 148 16.39 0.25 -1.03
C ASP A 148 16.94 0.18 -2.47
N PHE A 149 16.92 -1.00 -3.09
CA PHE A 149 17.34 -1.15 -4.48
C PHE A 149 16.42 -0.39 -5.44
N LEU A 150 15.10 -0.36 -5.19
CA LEU A 150 14.17 0.44 -5.96
C LEU A 150 14.56 1.91 -5.91
N GLN A 151 14.78 2.47 -4.73
CA GLN A 151 15.14 3.88 -4.58
C GLN A 151 16.53 4.21 -5.12
N ASN A 152 17.48 3.28 -5.06
CA ASN A 152 18.82 3.48 -5.62
C ASN A 152 18.83 3.49 -7.16
N ASN A 153 17.92 2.77 -7.81
CA ASN A 153 17.86 2.67 -9.28
C ASN A 153 16.81 3.61 -9.90
N TYR A 154 15.71 3.83 -9.22
CA TYR A 154 14.55 4.60 -9.69
C TYR A 154 13.96 5.42 -8.55
N PRO A 155 14.70 6.40 -8.01
CA PRO A 155 14.27 7.17 -6.84
C PRO A 155 12.98 7.94 -7.11
N LEU A 156 12.17 8.09 -6.05
CA LEU A 156 11.23 9.20 -5.98
C LEU A 156 11.98 10.45 -5.52
N ASP A 157 11.94 11.52 -6.29
CA ASP A 157 12.62 12.76 -5.97
C ASP A 157 12.21 13.29 -4.58
N GLN A 158 10.96 13.08 -4.21
CA GLN A 158 10.40 13.49 -2.92
C GLN A 158 11.07 12.86 -1.70
N PHE A 159 11.71 11.69 -1.79
CA PHE A 159 12.44 11.11 -0.67
C PHE A 159 13.83 11.74 -0.46
N TYR A 160 14.44 12.20 -1.52
CA TYR A 160 15.84 12.64 -1.49
C TYR A 160 16.05 14.13 -1.82
N ALA A 161 14.98 14.83 -2.21
CA ALA A 161 15.08 16.22 -2.59
C ALA A 161 15.58 17.07 -1.42
N SER A 162 16.55 17.95 -1.72
CA SER A 162 17.03 18.98 -0.80
C SER A 162 16.33 20.32 -1.03
N GLY A 163 16.38 21.21 -0.06
CA GLY A 163 15.86 22.57 -0.21
C GLY A 163 14.33 22.70 -0.17
N GLY A 164 13.64 21.78 0.51
CA GLY A 164 12.18 21.86 0.73
C GLY A 164 11.32 21.25 -0.38
N GLN A 165 11.92 20.54 -1.32
CA GLN A 165 11.20 19.91 -2.43
C GLN A 165 10.53 18.58 -2.06
N ASN A 166 10.70 18.11 -0.84
CA ASN A 166 10.14 16.85 -0.34
C ASN A 166 8.77 17.02 0.36
N GLU A 167 7.97 17.94 -0.09
CA GLU A 167 6.69 18.29 0.56
C GLU A 167 5.67 17.15 0.52
N LEU A 168 5.58 16.36 -0.56
CA LEU A 168 4.67 15.21 -0.60
C LEU A 168 5.01 14.15 0.46
N THR A 169 6.30 13.92 0.72
CA THR A 169 6.75 13.03 1.80
C THR A 169 6.35 13.58 3.17
N LYS A 170 6.53 14.87 3.41
CA LYS A 170 6.12 15.52 4.68
C LYS A 170 4.60 15.48 4.87
N LEU A 171 3.83 15.77 3.81
CA LEU A 171 2.38 15.68 3.84
C LEU A 171 1.90 14.24 4.10
N ALA A 172 2.56 13.24 3.50
CA ALA A 172 2.28 11.84 3.76
C ALA A 172 2.61 11.43 5.21
N GLN A 173 3.68 11.96 5.80
CA GLN A 173 4.00 11.76 7.22
C GLN A 173 2.90 12.30 8.13
N VAL A 174 2.40 13.51 7.86
CA VAL A 174 1.25 14.08 8.60
C VAL A 174 0.01 13.20 8.48
N ARG A 175 -0.27 12.70 7.27
CA ARG A 175 -1.50 11.92 6.99
C ARG A 175 -1.45 10.49 7.51
N PHE A 176 -0.27 9.86 7.57
CA PHE A 176 -0.16 8.41 7.78
C PHE A 176 0.70 8.03 8.99
N GLN A 177 1.50 8.93 9.57
CA GLN A 177 2.43 8.61 10.64
C GLN A 177 2.20 9.41 11.92
N ASP A 178 2.26 10.75 11.84
CA ASP A 178 2.11 11.63 12.99
C ASP A 178 1.46 12.97 12.60
N PRO A 179 0.20 13.23 13.00
CA PRO A 179 -0.50 14.45 12.66
C PRO A 179 0.13 15.70 13.31
N ASN A 180 0.93 15.55 14.38
CA ASN A 180 1.58 16.68 15.04
C ASN A 180 2.74 17.25 14.22
N LEU A 181 3.15 16.62 13.13
CA LEU A 181 4.16 17.12 12.21
C LEU A 181 3.65 18.22 11.28
N VAL A 182 2.33 18.48 11.28
CA VAL A 182 1.72 19.49 10.41
C VAL A 182 2.27 20.88 10.67
N THR A 183 2.59 21.62 9.62
CA THR A 183 3.04 23.00 9.65
C THR A 183 2.01 23.93 9.03
N GLN A 184 2.06 25.24 9.34
CA GLN A 184 1.15 26.21 8.74
C GLN A 184 1.26 26.22 7.20
N GLN A 185 2.47 26.10 6.65
CA GLN A 185 2.65 25.99 5.19
C GLN A 185 1.89 24.81 4.57
N GLN A 186 1.85 23.67 5.25
CA GLN A 186 1.13 22.49 4.78
C GLN A 186 -0.39 22.66 4.87
N ILE A 187 -0.87 23.34 5.91
CA ILE A 187 -2.27 23.73 6.05
C ILE A 187 -2.69 24.68 4.94
N ASP A 188 -1.80 25.59 4.52
CA ASP A 188 -2.08 26.61 3.52
C ASP A 188 -2.04 26.08 2.06
N TYR A 189 -1.52 24.86 1.83
CA TYR A 189 -1.53 24.27 0.48
C TYR A 189 -2.95 24.04 -0.01
N THR A 190 -3.23 24.58 -1.20
CA THR A 190 -4.47 24.31 -1.92
C THR A 190 -4.43 22.95 -2.60
N MET A 191 -5.60 22.42 -2.96
CA MET A 191 -5.71 21.22 -3.81
C MET A 191 -4.90 21.36 -5.11
N ALA A 192 -4.87 22.54 -5.72
CA ALA A 192 -4.14 22.81 -6.96
C ALA A 192 -2.62 22.72 -6.74
N ASP A 193 -2.10 23.18 -5.61
CA ASP A 193 -0.69 23.08 -5.27
C ASP A 193 -0.27 21.61 -5.15
N VAL A 194 -1.06 20.82 -4.43
CA VAL A 194 -0.79 19.39 -4.24
C VAL A 194 -0.92 18.62 -5.55
N ALA A 195 -1.95 18.89 -6.35
CA ALA A 195 -2.10 18.30 -7.67
C ALA A 195 -0.91 18.61 -8.58
N ASN A 196 -0.40 19.84 -8.56
CA ASN A 196 0.76 20.25 -9.34
C ASN A 196 2.05 19.54 -8.89
N MET A 197 2.22 19.31 -7.59
CA MET A 197 3.33 18.52 -7.06
C MET A 197 3.23 17.04 -7.47
N PHE A 198 2.03 16.45 -7.36
CA PHE A 198 1.85 15.00 -7.52
C PHE A 198 1.81 14.53 -8.98
N LYS A 199 1.21 15.30 -9.90
CA LYS A 199 0.95 14.85 -11.28
C LYS A 199 2.19 14.43 -12.07
N THR A 200 3.34 15.01 -11.76
CA THR A 200 4.62 14.73 -12.44
C THR A 200 5.50 13.72 -11.72
N GLU A 201 5.10 13.30 -10.52
CA GLU A 201 5.86 12.40 -9.68
C GLU A 201 5.75 10.94 -10.12
N GLY A 202 6.73 10.11 -9.69
CA GLY A 202 6.82 8.69 -10.03
C GLY A 202 5.99 7.75 -9.16
N ALA A 203 5.27 8.24 -8.16
CA ALA A 203 4.44 7.42 -7.28
C ALA A 203 3.07 7.13 -7.89
N PRO A 204 2.55 5.90 -7.79
CA PRO A 204 1.21 5.58 -8.29
C PRO A 204 0.08 6.10 -7.42
N GLN A 205 0.32 6.36 -6.12
CA GLN A 205 -0.63 7.00 -5.20
C GLN A 205 0.10 7.69 -4.03
N PHE A 206 -0.66 8.45 -3.24
CA PHE A 206 -0.09 9.30 -2.18
C PHE A 206 0.57 8.50 -1.04
N TYR A 207 0.00 7.34 -0.69
CA TYR A 207 0.57 6.49 0.38
C TYR A 207 2.00 6.01 0.08
N SER A 208 2.41 5.96 -1.19
CA SER A 208 3.80 5.68 -1.59
C SER A 208 4.83 6.59 -0.92
N TYR A 209 4.44 7.83 -0.57
CA TYR A 209 5.36 8.78 0.08
C TYR A 209 5.50 8.59 1.59
N SER A 210 4.75 7.69 2.20
CA SER A 210 4.87 7.42 3.63
C SER A 210 6.17 6.70 3.99
N SER A 211 6.66 5.81 3.13
CA SER A 211 7.99 5.20 3.23
C SER A 211 8.40 4.54 1.91
N THR A 212 9.71 4.26 1.76
CA THR A 212 10.24 3.54 0.58
C THR A 212 9.66 2.14 0.44
N ARG A 213 9.30 1.50 1.54
CA ARG A 213 8.67 0.17 1.57
C ARG A 213 7.23 0.22 1.07
N GLU A 214 6.48 1.26 1.48
CA GLU A 214 5.12 1.47 0.96
C GLU A 214 5.12 1.77 -0.52
N ASP A 215 6.10 2.51 -1.00
CA ASP A 215 6.24 2.78 -2.42
C ASP A 215 6.45 1.49 -3.24
N LEU A 216 7.31 0.59 -2.77
CA LEU A 216 7.48 -0.73 -3.39
C LEU A 216 6.18 -1.54 -3.36
N ALA A 217 5.50 -1.61 -2.21
CA ALA A 217 4.28 -2.39 -2.04
C ALA A 217 3.13 -1.87 -2.91
N ILE A 218 2.97 -0.55 -3.01
CA ILE A 218 1.94 0.10 -3.84
C ILE A 218 2.19 -0.10 -5.35
N LEU A 219 3.46 -0.09 -5.78
CA LEU A 219 3.81 -0.41 -7.17
C LEU A 219 3.48 -1.87 -7.49
N PHE A 220 3.83 -2.78 -6.57
CA PHE A 220 3.62 -4.21 -6.75
C PHE A 220 2.14 -4.59 -6.75
N ASP A 221 1.37 -4.15 -5.75
CA ASP A 221 -0.04 -4.47 -5.69
C ASP A 221 -0.79 -3.93 -6.91
N GLY A 222 -0.51 -2.68 -7.32
CA GLY A 222 -1.10 -2.09 -8.52
C GLY A 222 -0.78 -2.90 -9.79
N PHE A 223 0.48 -3.33 -9.95
CA PHE A 223 0.89 -4.20 -11.05
C PHE A 223 0.14 -5.54 -11.03
N MET A 224 0.07 -6.21 -9.88
CA MET A 224 -0.59 -7.51 -9.76
C MET A 224 -2.10 -7.41 -10.00
N MET A 225 -2.76 -6.38 -9.47
CA MET A 225 -4.18 -6.13 -9.70
C MET A 225 -4.48 -5.90 -11.18
N HIS A 226 -3.65 -5.11 -11.87
CA HIS A 226 -3.79 -4.90 -13.30
C HIS A 226 -3.51 -6.19 -14.09
N ALA A 227 -2.38 -6.84 -13.85
CA ALA A 227 -1.91 -7.99 -14.62
C ALA A 227 -2.77 -9.25 -14.44
N ARG A 228 -3.31 -9.50 -13.24
CA ARG A 228 -4.06 -10.72 -12.91
C ARG A 228 -5.56 -10.58 -13.01
N TYR A 229 -6.08 -9.39 -12.78
CA TYR A 229 -7.53 -9.17 -12.69
C TYR A 229 -8.06 -8.13 -13.69
N GLY A 230 -7.20 -7.43 -14.42
CA GLY A 230 -7.60 -6.32 -15.29
C GLY A 230 -8.23 -5.17 -14.51
N VAL A 231 -7.79 -4.99 -13.27
CA VAL A 231 -8.26 -3.93 -12.37
C VAL A 231 -7.28 -2.78 -12.41
N SER A 232 -7.77 -1.55 -12.67
CA SER A 232 -6.98 -0.33 -12.69
C SER A 232 -7.21 0.49 -11.42
N ARG A 233 -6.22 1.30 -11.04
CA ARG A 233 -6.35 2.24 -9.92
C ARG A 233 -6.60 3.65 -10.45
N ASP A 234 -7.71 4.27 -10.00
CA ASP A 234 -7.92 5.71 -10.12
C ASP A 234 -7.34 6.39 -8.88
N VAL A 235 -6.69 7.53 -9.06
CA VAL A 235 -6.25 8.43 -8.00
C VAL A 235 -6.68 9.84 -8.32
N ALA A 236 -6.95 10.66 -7.30
CA ALA A 236 -7.38 12.03 -7.48
C ALA A 236 -6.81 12.95 -6.39
N VAL A 237 -6.93 14.26 -6.62
CA VAL A 237 -6.79 15.28 -5.59
C VAL A 237 -8.12 16.02 -5.51
N SER A 238 -8.71 16.06 -4.34
CA SER A 238 -10.04 16.61 -4.07
C SER A 238 -10.05 17.43 -2.79
N ASP A 239 -11.20 18.09 -2.55
CA ASP A 239 -11.56 18.60 -1.24
C ASP A 239 -11.85 17.46 -0.24
N GLN A 240 -12.03 17.80 1.03
CA GLN A 240 -12.29 16.85 2.11
C GLN A 240 -13.63 16.10 1.96
N ASP A 241 -14.61 16.70 1.29
CA ASP A 241 -15.92 16.12 1.07
C ASP A 241 -16.04 15.33 -0.24
N TYR A 242 -14.96 15.26 -1.03
CA TYR A 242 -14.91 14.65 -2.37
C TYR A 242 -15.88 15.28 -3.37
N SER A 243 -16.32 16.51 -3.14
CA SER A 243 -17.28 17.23 -3.97
C SER A 243 -16.62 17.97 -5.12
N ASP A 244 -15.37 18.38 -4.95
CA ASP A 244 -14.55 19.06 -5.96
C ASP A 244 -13.26 18.27 -6.22
N ILE A 245 -13.06 17.84 -7.47
CA ILE A 245 -11.88 17.11 -7.93
C ILE A 245 -11.10 18.00 -8.90
N VAL A 246 -9.94 18.49 -8.45
CA VAL A 246 -9.11 19.38 -9.28
C VAL A 246 -8.18 18.62 -10.23
N TRP A 247 -7.90 17.36 -9.93
CA TRP A 247 -7.09 16.49 -10.76
C TRP A 247 -7.41 15.02 -10.47
N GLY A 248 -7.31 14.17 -11.51
CA GLY A 248 -7.44 12.72 -11.37
C GLY A 248 -6.80 12.00 -12.54
N GLN A 249 -6.33 10.78 -12.27
CA GLN A 249 -5.70 9.93 -13.28
C GLN A 249 -5.98 8.45 -12.99
N ARG A 250 -6.27 7.71 -14.06
CA ARG A 250 -6.39 6.25 -14.02
C ARG A 250 -5.06 5.61 -14.39
N ASP A 251 -4.74 4.51 -13.70
CA ASP A 251 -3.69 3.55 -14.08
C ASP A 251 -2.31 4.18 -14.24
N ARG A 252 -1.90 4.99 -13.27
CA ARG A 252 -0.58 5.67 -13.30
C ARG A 252 0.60 4.72 -13.51
N ILE A 253 0.48 3.46 -13.08
CA ILE A 253 1.52 2.44 -13.33
C ILE A 253 1.78 2.21 -14.83
N GLY A 254 0.86 2.59 -15.70
CA GLY A 254 0.98 2.55 -17.16
C GLY A 254 1.80 3.71 -17.76
N GLU A 255 2.10 4.76 -17.00
CA GLU A 255 2.84 5.93 -17.47
C GLU A 255 4.30 5.61 -17.80
N SER A 256 4.81 6.22 -18.86
CA SER A 256 6.14 5.91 -19.39
C SER A 256 7.27 6.12 -18.38
N TRP A 257 7.13 7.08 -17.47
CA TRP A 257 8.12 7.37 -16.41
C TRP A 257 7.93 6.52 -15.15
N ILE A 258 6.77 5.87 -14.97
CA ILE A 258 6.50 4.96 -13.83
C ILE A 258 6.76 3.51 -14.22
N LYS A 259 6.52 3.11 -15.47
CA LYS A 259 6.75 1.74 -15.97
C LYS A 259 8.10 1.13 -15.61
N PRO A 260 9.25 1.84 -15.70
CA PRO A 260 10.53 1.27 -15.29
C PRO A 260 10.56 0.83 -13.82
N ARG A 261 9.92 1.60 -12.93
CA ARG A 261 9.78 1.30 -11.51
C ARG A 261 8.93 0.05 -11.29
N VAL A 262 7.79 -0.02 -11.98
CA VAL A 262 6.87 -1.18 -11.94
C VAL A 262 7.58 -2.45 -12.41
N SER A 263 8.28 -2.39 -13.56
CA SER A 263 9.01 -3.54 -14.10
C SER A 263 10.12 -4.00 -13.15
N PHE A 264 10.83 -3.05 -12.54
CA PHE A 264 11.87 -3.37 -11.56
C PHE A 264 11.28 -4.12 -10.35
N VAL A 265 10.22 -3.59 -9.76
CA VAL A 265 9.56 -4.21 -8.60
C VAL A 265 9.00 -5.58 -8.95
N ALA A 266 8.29 -5.72 -10.08
CA ALA A 266 7.73 -6.99 -10.52
C ALA A 266 8.79 -8.07 -10.66
N THR A 267 9.94 -7.75 -11.28
CA THR A 267 11.05 -8.72 -11.47
C THR A 267 11.70 -9.13 -10.14
N ARG A 268 11.72 -8.25 -9.14
CA ARG A 268 12.41 -8.52 -7.88
C ARG A 268 11.54 -9.18 -6.82
N VAL A 269 10.25 -8.89 -6.83
CA VAL A 269 9.29 -9.41 -5.84
C VAL A 269 8.67 -10.74 -6.29
N LEU A 270 8.36 -10.90 -7.58
CA LEU A 270 7.85 -12.18 -8.07
C LEU A 270 8.96 -13.24 -8.05
N PRO A 271 8.73 -14.39 -7.41
CA PRO A 271 9.65 -15.53 -7.48
C PRO A 271 9.74 -16.06 -8.92
N GLU A 272 10.95 -16.43 -9.34
CA GLU A 272 11.19 -17.17 -10.60
C GLU A 272 10.59 -18.58 -10.56
#